data_711a21cfb1d4569116d8f23b9b79e7ca
#
_entry.id   711a21cfb1d4569116d8f23b9b79e7ca
#
_cell.length_a   1.000
_cell.length_b   1.000
_cell.length_c   1.000
_cell.angle_alpha   90.00
_cell.angle_beta   90.00
_cell.angle_gamma   90.00
#
_symmetry.space_group_name_H-M   'P 1'
#
loop_
_entity.id
_entity.type
_entity.pdbx_description
1 polymer ?
#
loop_
_entity_poly.entity_id
_entity_poly.type
_entity_poly.pdbx_seq_one_letter_code
_entity_poly.pdbx_strand_id
1 'polypeptide(L)'
;MAGDPRGFAPLEPARHRVGERTELYDGTVTVDHWFTVPIDHALGLAEAEAQDAAGTGVGPHGRGTLTVFAREIRAKDDPGGERPWALYLQGGPGSAGPRPARLSGWLGALAESHRVLLLDQRGTGRSTPATVATLTAPGAFATDEAR
;
A
#
# COMPACT_ATOMS: atom_id res chain seq x y z
N MET A 1 -19.38 -1.75 -22.37
CA MET A 1 -18.77 -1.10 -21.17
C MET A 1 -18.56 0.37 -21.50
N ALA A 2 -19.23 1.28 -20.80
CA ALA A 2 -18.99 2.71 -20.98
C ALA A 2 -17.63 3.05 -20.36
N GLY A 3 -16.71 3.59 -21.14
CA GLY A 3 -15.44 4.10 -20.64
C GLY A 3 -15.66 5.25 -19.65
N ASP A 4 -14.76 5.43 -18.70
CA ASP A 4 -14.77 6.56 -17.76
C ASP A 4 -14.76 7.87 -18.58
N PRO A 5 -15.76 8.75 -18.41
CA PRO A 5 -15.84 10.02 -19.16
C PRO A 5 -14.64 10.96 -18.88
N ARG A 6 -13.81 10.67 -17.89
CA ARG A 6 -12.59 11.41 -17.53
C ARG A 6 -11.36 10.92 -18.29
N GLY A 7 -11.49 9.90 -19.15
CA GLY A 7 -10.38 9.39 -19.97
C GLY A 7 -9.32 8.58 -19.21
N PHE A 8 -9.61 8.16 -17.97
CA PHE A 8 -8.70 7.25 -17.27
C PHE A 8 -8.72 5.87 -17.91
N ALA A 9 -7.54 5.30 -18.14
CA ALA A 9 -7.42 3.90 -18.52
C ALA A 9 -8.06 3.02 -17.43
N PRO A 10 -8.62 1.84 -17.79
CA PRO A 10 -9.08 0.89 -16.81
C PRO A 10 -7.95 0.59 -15.82
N LEU A 11 -8.23 0.72 -14.52
CA LEU A 11 -7.23 0.41 -13.49
C LEU A 11 -6.90 -1.08 -13.58
N GLU A 12 -5.66 -1.39 -13.93
CA GLU A 12 -5.16 -2.75 -13.79
C GLU A 12 -5.05 -3.09 -12.31
N PRO A 13 -5.47 -4.30 -11.89
CA PRO A 13 -5.34 -4.70 -10.50
C PRO A 13 -3.86 -4.73 -10.10
N ALA A 14 -3.54 -4.14 -8.95
CA ALA A 14 -2.21 -4.23 -8.35
C ALA A 14 -1.82 -5.71 -8.15
N ARG A 15 -0.53 -6.03 -8.28
CA ARG A 15 -0.05 -7.35 -7.85
C ARG A 15 -0.14 -7.41 -6.34
N HIS A 16 -0.91 -8.36 -5.85
CA HIS A 16 -1.15 -8.55 -4.43
C HIS A 16 -0.41 -9.78 -3.92
N ARG A 17 0.33 -9.61 -2.84
CA ARG A 17 0.97 -10.68 -2.09
C ARG A 17 0.49 -10.66 -0.66
N VAL A 18 -0.07 -11.78 -0.21
CA VAL A 18 -0.38 -12.02 1.20
C VAL A 18 0.90 -12.48 1.90
N GLY A 19 1.16 -11.89 3.05
CA GLY A 19 2.34 -12.16 3.83
C GLY A 19 2.03 -12.95 5.11
N GLU A 20 2.69 -12.55 6.20
CA GLU A 20 2.58 -13.23 7.48
C GLU A 20 1.19 -13.07 8.09
N ARG A 21 0.67 -14.17 8.61
CA ARG A 21 -0.50 -14.22 9.47
C ARG A 21 -0.05 -14.46 10.91
N THR A 22 -0.41 -13.55 11.80
CA THR A 22 -0.03 -13.61 13.22
C THR A 22 -1.28 -13.54 14.08
N GLU A 23 -1.37 -14.37 15.08
CA GLU A 23 -2.39 -14.28 16.12
C GLU A 23 -1.82 -13.54 17.33
N LEU A 24 -2.51 -12.50 17.77
CA LEU A 24 -2.16 -11.71 18.93
C LEU A 24 -2.66 -12.37 20.22
N TYR A 25 -2.17 -11.90 21.36
CA TYR A 25 -2.48 -12.45 22.68
C TYR A 25 -3.98 -12.50 23.01
N ASP A 26 -4.77 -11.56 22.48
CA ASP A 26 -6.23 -11.48 22.68
C ASP A 26 -7.04 -12.30 21.65
N GLY A 27 -6.36 -13.09 20.82
CA GLY A 27 -6.97 -13.87 19.74
C GLY A 27 -7.26 -13.06 18.47
N THR A 28 -6.91 -11.79 18.43
CA THR A 28 -6.95 -10.97 17.20
C THR A 28 -6.00 -11.56 16.17
N VAL A 29 -6.45 -11.66 14.94
CA VAL A 29 -5.60 -12.10 13.82
C VAL A 29 -5.15 -10.90 13.00
N THR A 30 -3.86 -10.83 12.71
CA THR A 30 -3.30 -9.87 11.77
C THR A 30 -2.78 -10.58 10.53
N VAL A 31 -2.99 -9.99 9.36
CA VAL A 31 -2.46 -10.48 8.08
C VAL A 31 -1.79 -9.32 7.36
N ASP A 32 -0.56 -9.54 6.93
CA ASP A 32 0.20 -8.55 6.18
C ASP A 32 -0.08 -8.67 4.68
N HIS A 33 -0.23 -7.54 4.01
CA HIS A 33 -0.47 -7.45 2.58
C HIS A 33 0.52 -6.50 1.92
N TRP A 34 1.00 -6.86 0.75
CA TRP A 34 1.81 -5.99 -0.11
C TRP A 34 1.18 -5.90 -1.49
N PHE A 35 1.12 -4.67 -2.01
CA PHE A 35 0.58 -4.36 -3.32
C PHE A 35 1.68 -3.67 -4.14
N THR A 36 2.04 -4.24 -5.29
CA THR A 36 2.88 -3.55 -6.26
C THR A 36 1.99 -2.67 -7.13
N VAL A 37 2.30 -1.39 -7.18
CA VAL A 37 1.51 -0.39 -7.91
C VAL A 37 2.43 0.53 -8.72
N PRO A 38 1.94 1.13 -9.83
CA PRO A 38 2.71 2.11 -10.57
C PRO A 38 3.01 3.36 -9.71
N ILE A 39 4.17 3.97 -9.92
CA ILE A 39 4.49 5.29 -9.36
C ILE A 39 3.66 6.34 -10.08
N ASP A 40 3.67 6.31 -11.41
CA ASP A 40 2.81 7.14 -12.24
C ASP A 40 1.47 6.44 -12.45
N HIS A 41 0.40 7.07 -11.95
CA HIS A 41 -0.96 6.53 -12.07
C HIS A 41 -1.51 6.54 -13.49
N ALA A 42 -0.88 7.25 -14.43
CA ALA A 42 -1.27 7.24 -15.82
C ALA A 42 -0.83 5.95 -16.54
N LEU A 43 0.10 5.21 -15.95
CA LEU A 43 0.62 3.97 -16.51
C LEU A 43 -0.11 2.74 -15.98
N GLY A 44 -0.25 1.73 -16.82
CA GLY A 44 -0.59 0.38 -16.39
C GLY A 44 0.55 -0.28 -15.62
N LEU A 45 0.22 -1.31 -14.80
CA LEU A 45 1.23 -2.00 -14.00
C LEU A 45 2.31 -2.67 -14.87
N ALA A 46 1.93 -3.29 -15.97
CA ALA A 46 2.86 -3.95 -16.88
C ALA A 46 3.87 -2.97 -17.51
N GLU A 47 3.42 -1.76 -17.86
CA GLU A 47 4.28 -0.71 -18.39
C GLU A 47 5.25 -0.18 -17.32
N ALA A 48 4.75 0.04 -16.09
CA ALA A 48 5.57 0.46 -14.97
C ALA A 48 6.64 -0.58 -14.60
N GLU A 49 6.32 -1.88 -14.66
CA GLU A 49 7.27 -2.98 -14.46
C GLU A 49 8.32 -3.06 -15.60
N ALA A 50 7.92 -2.75 -16.82
CA ALA A 50 8.88 -2.66 -17.93
C ALA A 50 9.86 -1.49 -17.72
N GLN A 51 9.40 -0.38 -17.17
CA GLN A 51 10.27 0.74 -16.76
C GLN A 51 11.23 0.34 -15.62
N ASP A 52 10.77 -0.45 -14.64
CA ASP A 52 11.65 -1.02 -13.61
C ASP A 52 12.80 -1.82 -14.23
N ALA A 53 12.48 -2.70 -15.18
CA ALA A 53 13.46 -3.54 -15.84
C ALA A 53 14.45 -2.74 -16.69
N ALA A 54 14.01 -1.63 -17.29
CA ALA A 54 14.83 -0.74 -18.12
C ALA A 54 15.56 0.34 -17.32
N GLY A 55 15.18 0.59 -16.05
CA GLY A 55 15.70 1.69 -15.24
C GLY A 55 15.25 3.07 -15.73
N THR A 56 14.10 3.17 -16.38
CA THR A 56 13.59 4.39 -17.05
C THR A 56 12.36 4.99 -16.39
N GLY A 57 11.91 4.43 -15.25
CA GLY A 57 10.77 4.96 -14.49
C GLY A 57 11.04 6.32 -13.86
N VAL A 58 9.98 7.04 -13.53
CA VAL A 58 10.05 8.40 -12.93
C VAL A 58 10.43 8.39 -11.44
N GLY A 59 10.47 7.23 -10.82
CA GLY A 59 10.83 7.07 -9.42
C GLY A 59 12.33 6.99 -9.16
N PRO A 60 12.73 6.93 -7.88
CA PRO A 60 14.13 6.79 -7.50
C PRO A 60 14.81 5.59 -8.20
N HIS A 61 16.02 5.83 -8.72
CA HIS A 61 16.79 4.84 -9.48
C HIS A 61 16.10 4.30 -10.74
N GLY A 62 15.27 5.13 -11.40
CA GLY A 62 14.56 4.77 -12.62
C GLY A 62 13.43 3.77 -12.41
N ARG A 63 12.88 3.70 -11.21
CA ARG A 63 11.77 2.79 -10.91
C ARG A 63 10.45 3.29 -11.46
N GLY A 64 9.66 2.39 -12.03
CA GLY A 64 8.28 2.62 -12.47
C GLY A 64 7.25 2.16 -11.43
N THR A 65 7.64 1.27 -10.49
CA THR A 65 6.73 0.73 -9.47
C THR A 65 7.17 1.04 -8.05
N LEU A 66 6.24 0.95 -7.13
CA LEU A 66 6.47 0.94 -5.69
C LEU A 66 5.60 -0.12 -5.00
N THR A 67 5.96 -0.45 -3.77
CA THR A 67 5.19 -1.34 -2.92
C THR A 67 4.39 -0.54 -1.91
N VAL A 68 3.10 -0.85 -1.78
CA VAL A 68 2.21 -0.36 -0.72
C VAL A 68 1.97 -1.51 0.26
N PHE A 69 2.15 -1.22 1.53
CA PHE A 69 1.90 -2.17 2.61
C PHE A 69 0.56 -1.86 3.30
N ALA A 70 -0.15 -2.91 3.67
CA ALA A 70 -1.30 -2.81 4.55
C ALA A 70 -1.32 -3.97 5.55
N ARG A 71 -1.82 -3.72 6.75
CA ARG A 71 -2.10 -4.76 7.75
C ARG A 71 -3.59 -4.91 7.93
N GLU A 72 -4.09 -6.09 7.65
CA GLU A 72 -5.46 -6.49 7.97
C GLU A 72 -5.54 -6.87 9.44
N ILE A 73 -6.61 -6.43 10.09
CA ILE A 73 -7.00 -6.80 11.45
C ILE A 73 -8.32 -7.56 11.35
N ARG A 74 -8.37 -8.73 11.94
CA ARG A 74 -9.57 -9.56 12.09
C ARG A 74 -9.84 -9.80 13.56
N ALA A 75 -11.08 -9.64 13.99
CA ALA A 75 -11.46 -10.00 15.35
C ALA A 75 -11.33 -11.52 15.58
N LYS A 76 -11.15 -11.93 16.82
CA LYS A 76 -10.99 -13.35 17.23
C LYS A 76 -12.16 -14.26 16.81
N ASP A 77 -13.36 -13.69 16.70
CA ASP A 77 -14.58 -14.36 16.27
C ASP A 77 -14.80 -14.33 14.75
N ASP A 78 -13.89 -13.71 14.00
CA ASP A 78 -13.84 -13.70 12.54
C ASP A 78 -12.43 -14.03 12.01
N PRO A 79 -11.80 -15.14 12.43
CA PRO A 79 -10.41 -15.45 12.04
C PRO A 79 -10.27 -15.76 10.55
N GLY A 80 -11.36 -16.13 9.88
CA GLY A 80 -11.44 -16.35 8.43
C GLY A 80 -11.47 -15.04 7.62
N GLY A 81 -11.95 -13.96 8.22
CA GLY A 81 -12.08 -12.66 7.56
C GLY A 81 -13.26 -12.61 6.60
N GLU A 82 -14.43 -13.01 7.09
CA GLU A 82 -15.69 -13.00 6.31
C GLU A 82 -16.41 -11.64 6.37
N ARG A 83 -16.09 -10.81 7.37
CA ARG A 83 -16.68 -9.48 7.52
C ARG A 83 -16.31 -8.55 6.36
N PRO A 84 -17.13 -7.54 6.06
CA PRO A 84 -16.82 -6.55 5.05
C PRO A 84 -15.55 -5.76 5.42
N TRP A 85 -14.91 -5.17 4.40
CA TRP A 85 -13.71 -4.37 4.58
C TRP A 85 -14.00 -2.95 5.10
N ALA A 86 -13.16 -2.48 6.01
CA ALA A 86 -13.01 -1.08 6.35
C ALA A 86 -11.56 -0.67 6.13
N LEU A 87 -11.31 0.32 5.29
CA LEU A 87 -10.00 0.87 5.04
C LEU A 87 -9.73 2.06 5.96
N TYR A 88 -8.65 1.99 6.74
CA TYR A 88 -8.17 3.10 7.55
C TYR A 88 -6.95 3.76 6.89
N LEU A 89 -7.06 5.06 6.68
CA LEU A 89 -5.99 5.90 6.15
C LEU A 89 -5.44 6.79 7.27
N GLN A 90 -4.18 6.58 7.62
CA GLN A 90 -3.50 7.39 8.63
C GLN A 90 -3.33 8.82 8.11
N GLY A 91 -3.81 9.78 8.89
CA GLY A 91 -3.61 11.21 8.60
C GLY A 91 -2.22 11.70 9.01
N GLY A 92 -1.98 12.98 8.73
CA GLY A 92 -0.84 13.65 9.31
C GLY A 92 0.18 14.31 8.42
N PRO A 93 0.39 14.04 7.10
CA PRO A 93 0.97 12.84 6.52
C PRO A 93 2.36 12.49 7.10
N GLY A 94 2.89 11.31 6.73
CA GLY A 94 4.28 10.91 7.07
C GLY A 94 4.39 9.84 8.14
N SER A 95 3.30 9.44 8.78
CA SER A 95 3.29 8.35 9.75
C SER A 95 2.77 7.04 9.17
N ALA A 96 3.31 5.93 9.65
CA ALA A 96 2.78 4.60 9.40
C ALA A 96 1.37 4.43 9.98
N GLY A 97 0.58 3.55 9.42
CA GLY A 97 -0.67 3.11 10.04
C GLY A 97 -0.43 2.47 11.43
N PRO A 98 -1.43 2.44 12.32
CA PRO A 98 -1.28 1.86 13.65
C PRO A 98 -0.81 0.39 13.62
N ARG A 99 -0.07 -0.02 14.66
CA ARG A 99 0.38 -1.40 14.88
C ARG A 99 -0.10 -1.88 16.24
N PRO A 100 -1.42 -2.11 16.39
CA PRO A 100 -1.97 -2.47 17.68
C PRO A 100 -1.46 -3.86 18.13
N ALA A 101 -1.11 -3.98 19.41
CA ALA A 101 -0.82 -5.26 20.05
C ALA A 101 -2.11 -5.98 20.54
N ARG A 102 -3.22 -5.28 20.57
CA ARG A 102 -4.55 -5.76 20.92
C ARG A 102 -5.62 -4.85 20.34
N LEU A 103 -6.86 -5.36 20.18
CA LEU A 103 -7.99 -4.53 19.80
C LEU A 103 -8.48 -3.71 21.00
N SER A 104 -8.59 -2.39 20.82
CA SER A 104 -9.14 -1.48 21.83
C SER A 104 -9.63 -0.18 21.18
N GLY A 105 -10.44 0.59 21.92
CA GLY A 105 -10.95 1.87 21.45
C GLY A 105 -11.69 1.76 20.11
N TRP A 106 -11.51 2.75 19.24
CA TRP A 106 -12.18 2.82 17.95
C TRP A 106 -11.92 1.61 17.03
N LEU A 107 -10.70 1.07 17.08
CA LEU A 107 -10.33 -0.09 16.25
C LEU A 107 -11.05 -1.36 16.73
N GLY A 108 -11.19 -1.53 18.04
CA GLY A 108 -11.99 -2.61 18.63
C GLY A 108 -13.45 -2.53 18.21
N ALA A 109 -14.05 -1.34 18.34
CA ALA A 109 -15.44 -1.12 17.93
C ALA A 109 -15.66 -1.34 16.42
N LEU A 110 -14.73 -0.90 15.58
CA LEU A 110 -14.83 -1.12 14.13
C LEU A 110 -14.68 -2.60 13.77
N ALA A 111 -13.80 -3.33 14.47
CA ALA A 111 -13.56 -4.75 14.22
C ALA A 111 -14.73 -5.66 14.65
N GLU A 112 -15.69 -5.17 15.43
CA GLU A 112 -16.93 -5.91 15.75
C GLU A 112 -17.79 -6.19 14.51
N SER A 113 -17.68 -5.39 13.46
CA SER A 113 -18.49 -5.49 12.25
C SER A 113 -17.68 -5.56 10.96
N HIS A 114 -16.39 -5.24 11.01
CA HIS A 114 -15.52 -5.17 9.83
C HIS A 114 -14.18 -5.85 10.10
N ARG A 115 -13.54 -6.36 9.04
CA ARG A 115 -12.11 -6.55 9.01
C ARG A 115 -11.46 -5.22 8.59
N VAL A 116 -10.46 -4.79 9.33
CA VAL A 116 -9.90 -3.45 9.15
C VAL A 116 -8.56 -3.50 8.44
N LEU A 117 -8.43 -2.78 7.34
CA LEU A 117 -7.17 -2.67 6.61
C LEU A 117 -6.46 -1.37 7.00
N LEU A 118 -5.37 -1.48 7.74
CA LEU A 118 -4.51 -0.37 8.17
C LEU A 118 -3.44 -0.14 7.11
N LEU A 119 -3.61 0.90 6.30
CA LEU A 119 -2.73 1.19 5.17
C LEU A 119 -1.55 2.06 5.59
N ASP A 120 -0.33 1.66 5.22
CA ASP A 120 0.80 2.56 5.15
C ASP A 120 0.76 3.28 3.79
N GLN A 121 0.57 4.59 3.83
CA GLN A 121 0.58 5.38 2.60
C GLN A 121 1.94 5.26 1.89
N ARG A 122 1.95 5.58 0.59
CA ARG A 122 3.19 5.71 -0.18
C ARG A 122 4.20 6.57 0.58
N GLY A 123 5.42 6.14 0.67
CA GLY A 123 6.48 6.87 1.36
C GLY A 123 6.58 6.64 2.87
N THR A 124 5.65 5.88 3.48
CA THR A 124 5.59 5.70 4.94
C THR A 124 5.66 4.24 5.37
N GLY A 125 6.04 4.02 6.60
CA GLY A 125 6.01 2.72 7.27
C GLY A 125 6.75 1.61 6.52
N ARG A 126 6.04 0.55 6.19
CA ARG A 126 6.55 -0.61 5.43
C ARG A 126 6.28 -0.52 3.93
N SER A 127 5.58 0.53 3.47
CA SER A 127 5.52 0.88 2.05
C SER A 127 6.89 1.33 1.56
N THR A 128 7.10 1.38 0.23
CA THR A 128 8.34 1.94 -0.33
C THR A 128 8.61 3.31 0.29
N PRO A 129 9.72 3.49 1.03
CA PRO A 129 9.93 4.68 1.84
C PRO A 129 10.31 5.89 1.00
N ALA A 130 9.78 7.07 1.37
CA ALA A 130 10.24 8.38 0.91
C ALA A 130 10.97 9.07 2.06
N THR A 131 12.29 8.89 2.14
CA THR A 131 13.16 9.50 3.14
C THR A 131 14.09 10.50 2.46
N VAL A 132 14.71 11.40 3.25
CA VAL A 132 15.73 12.31 2.71
C VAL A 132 16.81 11.51 1.96
N ALA A 133 17.27 10.39 2.51
CA ALA A 133 18.27 9.55 1.87
C ALA A 133 17.82 8.97 0.52
N THR A 134 16.55 8.52 0.41
CA THR A 134 16.01 7.98 -0.86
C THR A 134 15.72 9.09 -1.87
N LEU A 135 15.38 10.29 -1.42
CA LEU A 135 15.04 11.42 -2.29
C LEU A 135 16.28 12.20 -2.76
N THR A 136 17.39 12.15 -2.00
CA THR A 136 18.64 12.83 -2.35
C THR A 136 19.73 11.90 -2.90
N ALA A 137 19.44 10.60 -3.03
CA ALA A 137 20.38 9.65 -3.62
C ALA A 137 20.70 10.05 -5.08
N PRO A 138 21.96 9.86 -5.54
CA PRO A 138 22.31 10.11 -6.93
C PRO A 138 21.37 9.34 -7.87
N GLY A 139 20.75 10.04 -8.85
CA GLY A 139 19.75 9.48 -9.77
C GLY A 139 18.37 9.24 -9.13
N ALA A 140 18.09 9.79 -7.96
CA ALA A 140 16.78 9.68 -7.31
C ALA A 140 15.65 10.27 -8.16
N PHE A 141 15.93 11.33 -8.91
CA PHE A 141 15.04 11.91 -9.89
C PHE A 141 15.86 12.18 -11.17
N ALA A 142 15.39 11.69 -12.30
CA ALA A 142 15.89 12.16 -13.58
C ALA A 142 15.48 13.64 -13.72
N THR A 143 16.43 14.55 -13.67
CA THR A 143 16.15 15.96 -13.98
C THR A 143 15.87 16.08 -15.47
N ASP A 144 14.84 16.85 -15.84
CA ASP A 144 14.42 17.09 -17.23
C ASP A 144 15.47 17.85 -18.10
N GLU A 145 16.69 18.05 -17.58
CA GLU A 145 17.78 18.73 -18.32
C GLU A 145 18.45 17.88 -19.41
N ALA A 146 17.97 16.64 -19.63
CA ALA A 146 18.50 15.73 -20.65
C ALA A 146 17.48 15.40 -21.77
N ARG A 147 16.47 16.27 -22.02
CA ARG A 147 15.58 16.14 -23.19
C ARG A 147 15.75 17.30 -24.14
#